data_07cb8c142bf6895f3713723a6c4b6916
#
_entry.id   07cb8c142bf6895f3713723a6c4b6916
#
_cell.length_a   1.000
_cell.length_b   1.000
_cell.length_c   1.000
_cell.angle_alpha   90.00
_cell.angle_beta   90.00
_cell.angle_gamma   90.00
#
_symmetry.space_group_name_H-M   'P 1'
#
loop_
_entity.id
_entity.type
_entity.pdbx_description
1 polymer ?
#
loop_
_entity_poly.entity_id
_entity_poly.type
_entity_poly.pdbx_seq_one_letter_code
_entity_poly.pdbx_strand_id
1 'polypeptide(L)'
;MPDPHMTIANSIAIALCNSTDLRERHLAVPFDVVYAGQTCRAFAIRFEGRPHAFVNRCTHVAMEMDYQPDRFFDDTGQWLLCATHGAAYRPDTGACAGGPCRGGLVKIALSEVDGVVHWHTANNLQPAEF
;
A
#
# COMPACT_ATOMS: atom_id res chain seq x y z
N MET A 1 -25.64 -14.58 -12.99
CA MET A 1 -24.24 -14.85 -13.26
C MET A 1 -23.38 -13.85 -12.52
N PRO A 2 -22.62 -14.28 -11.55
CA PRO A 2 -21.68 -13.36 -10.97
C PRO A 2 -20.63 -13.07 -12.01
N ASP A 3 -20.87 -12.03 -12.70
CA ASP A 3 -19.94 -11.51 -13.66
C ASP A 3 -18.71 -11.00 -12.91
N PRO A 4 -17.50 -11.39 -13.29
CA PRO A 4 -16.30 -10.80 -12.72
C PRO A 4 -16.32 -9.28 -12.79
N HIS A 5 -17.02 -8.72 -13.75
CA HIS A 5 -17.18 -7.28 -13.87
C HIS A 5 -17.96 -6.67 -12.72
N MET A 6 -18.79 -7.43 -12.02
CA MET A 6 -19.53 -6.87 -10.89
C MET A 6 -18.60 -6.46 -9.76
N THR A 7 -17.54 -7.22 -9.50
CA THR A 7 -16.54 -6.84 -8.52
C THR A 7 -15.83 -5.55 -8.93
N ILE A 8 -15.48 -5.44 -10.22
CA ILE A 8 -14.84 -4.25 -10.77
C ILE A 8 -15.83 -3.08 -10.76
N ALA A 9 -17.08 -3.34 -11.13
CA ALA A 9 -18.12 -2.32 -11.17
C ALA A 9 -18.42 -1.74 -9.79
N ASN A 10 -18.20 -2.51 -8.71
CA ASN A 10 -18.39 -2.06 -7.35
C ASN A 10 -17.15 -1.37 -6.77
N SER A 11 -16.06 -1.37 -7.52
CA SER A 11 -14.86 -0.67 -7.13
C SER A 11 -15.01 0.82 -7.41
N ILE A 12 -14.63 1.64 -6.44
CA ILE A 12 -14.66 3.10 -6.56
C ILE A 12 -13.24 3.60 -6.53
N ALA A 13 -12.92 4.51 -7.45
CA ALA A 13 -11.62 5.17 -7.49
C ALA A 13 -11.69 6.42 -6.60
N ILE A 14 -10.78 6.51 -5.65
CA ILE A 14 -10.72 7.62 -4.68
C ILE A 14 -9.41 8.36 -4.88
N ALA A 15 -9.49 9.67 -5.08
CA ALA A 15 -8.30 10.49 -5.27
C ALA A 15 -7.43 10.42 -4.01
N LEU A 16 -6.14 10.14 -4.20
CA LEU A 16 -5.19 9.99 -3.11
C LEU A 16 -4.22 11.17 -3.06
N CYS A 17 -3.54 11.44 -4.15
CA CYS A 17 -2.52 12.49 -4.20
C CYS A 17 -2.22 12.84 -5.65
N ASN A 18 -1.43 13.89 -5.83
CA ASN A 18 -0.88 14.21 -7.15
C ASN A 18 0.24 13.23 -7.50
N SER A 19 0.44 12.97 -8.78
CA SER A 19 1.53 12.11 -9.25
C SER A 19 2.88 12.58 -8.74
N THR A 20 3.09 13.89 -8.65
CA THR A 20 4.34 14.48 -8.19
C THR A 20 4.60 14.28 -6.70
N ASP A 21 3.59 13.93 -5.93
CA ASP A 21 3.74 13.63 -4.49
C ASP A 21 4.40 12.27 -4.26
N LEU A 22 4.33 11.37 -5.25
CA LEU A 22 4.97 10.06 -5.17
C LEU A 22 6.30 10.11 -5.90
N ARG A 23 7.37 10.27 -5.15
CA ARG A 23 8.72 10.33 -5.68
C ARG A 23 9.36 8.95 -5.66
N GLU A 24 10.16 8.68 -6.68
CA GLU A 24 10.80 7.38 -6.85
C GLU A 24 11.62 6.99 -5.62
N ARG A 25 11.25 5.85 -5.00
CA ARG A 25 11.98 5.26 -3.86
C ARG A 25 12.17 6.25 -2.70
N HIS A 26 11.18 7.07 -2.45
CA HIS A 26 11.21 8.13 -1.46
C HIS A 26 10.12 7.92 -0.41
N LEU A 27 9.82 8.95 0.38
CA LEU A 27 8.80 8.87 1.41
C LEU A 27 7.46 8.49 0.81
N ALA A 28 6.70 7.68 1.53
CA ALA A 28 5.37 7.27 1.13
C ALA A 28 4.35 8.38 1.40
N VAL A 29 3.23 8.32 0.69
CA VAL A 29 2.04 9.13 1.00
C VAL A 29 1.10 8.24 1.82
N PRO A 30 0.83 8.60 3.08
CA PRO A 30 -0.05 7.81 3.93
C PRO A 30 -1.52 8.10 3.65
N PHE A 31 -2.38 7.15 3.89
CA PHE A 31 -3.82 7.34 3.86
C PHE A 31 -4.50 6.29 4.74
N ASP A 32 -5.77 6.55 5.08
CA ASP A 32 -6.51 5.66 5.96
C ASP A 32 -7.52 4.86 5.16
N VAL A 33 -7.66 3.59 5.51
CA VAL A 33 -8.61 2.67 4.89
C VAL A 33 -9.28 1.84 5.97
N VAL A 34 -10.42 1.24 5.62
CA VAL A 34 -11.02 0.19 6.44
C VAL A 34 -10.72 -1.12 5.73
N TYR A 35 -9.93 -1.96 6.38
CA TYR A 35 -9.56 -3.26 5.85
C TYR A 35 -10.15 -4.35 6.75
N ALA A 36 -10.95 -5.24 6.14
CA ALA A 36 -11.60 -6.34 6.86
C ALA A 36 -12.34 -5.83 8.11
N GLY A 37 -13.01 -4.68 7.98
CA GLY A 37 -13.80 -4.10 9.06
C GLY A 37 -13.02 -3.29 10.09
N GLN A 38 -11.69 -3.13 9.92
CA GLN A 38 -10.85 -2.38 10.85
C GLN A 38 -10.21 -1.20 10.15
N THR A 39 -10.23 -0.04 10.81
CA THR A 39 -9.52 1.14 10.31
C THR A 39 -8.02 0.91 10.42
N CYS A 40 -7.33 1.07 9.29
CA CYS A 40 -5.89 0.85 9.20
C CYS A 40 -5.22 1.99 8.44
N ARG A 41 -3.94 2.21 8.72
CA ARG A 41 -3.12 3.06 7.88
C ARG A 41 -2.71 2.27 6.63
N ALA A 42 -2.60 2.99 5.54
CA ALA A 42 -2.06 2.48 4.28
C ALA A 42 -1.01 3.46 3.79
N PHE A 43 -0.22 3.05 2.81
CA PHE A 43 0.80 3.93 2.25
C PHE A 43 0.94 3.65 0.75
N ALA A 44 1.26 4.72 0.02
CA ALA A 44 1.57 4.63 -1.40
C ALA A 44 3.02 5.05 -1.64
N ILE A 45 3.69 4.36 -2.54
CA ILE A 45 5.09 4.63 -2.90
C ILE A 45 5.22 4.59 -4.41
N ARG A 46 6.35 5.09 -4.93
CA ARG A 46 6.71 4.93 -6.34
C ARG A 46 7.95 4.06 -6.43
N PHE A 47 7.88 3.05 -7.27
CA PHE A 47 8.98 2.12 -7.48
C PHE A 47 9.02 1.75 -8.95
N GLU A 48 10.18 1.93 -9.56
CA GLU A 48 10.41 1.68 -10.98
C GLU A 48 9.40 2.43 -11.86
N GLY A 49 9.13 3.68 -11.50
CA GLY A 49 8.27 4.57 -12.24
C GLY A 49 6.78 4.35 -12.04
N ARG A 50 6.36 3.39 -11.22
CA ARG A 50 4.95 3.04 -11.04
C ARG A 50 4.51 3.23 -9.59
N PRO A 51 3.25 3.65 -9.36
CA PRO A 51 2.72 3.75 -8.01
C PRO A 51 2.27 2.39 -7.49
N HIS A 52 2.53 2.14 -6.22
CA HIS A 52 2.08 0.94 -5.51
C HIS A 52 1.60 1.34 -4.13
N ALA A 53 0.62 0.61 -3.59
CA ALA A 53 0.11 0.88 -2.25
C ALA A 53 -0.18 -0.42 -1.50
N PHE A 54 -0.05 -0.33 -0.19
CA PHE A 54 -0.22 -1.48 0.69
C PHE A 54 -0.83 -1.03 2.02
N VAL A 55 -1.53 -1.95 2.69
CA VAL A 55 -1.92 -1.76 4.07
C VAL A 55 -0.66 -1.77 4.93
N ASN A 56 -0.52 -0.77 5.81
CA ASN A 56 0.67 -0.63 6.67
C ASN A 56 0.55 -1.55 7.88
N ARG A 57 0.84 -2.83 7.64
CA ARG A 57 0.78 -3.84 8.69
C ARG A 57 1.81 -4.92 8.38
N CYS A 58 2.79 -5.08 9.27
CA CYS A 58 3.79 -6.13 9.15
C CYS A 58 3.14 -7.50 9.29
N THR A 59 3.51 -8.46 8.44
CA THR A 59 2.95 -9.81 8.51
C THR A 59 3.59 -10.67 9.61
N HIS A 60 4.71 -10.23 10.17
CA HIS A 60 5.34 -10.90 11.31
C HIS A 60 4.56 -10.62 12.60
N VAL A 61 4.26 -9.35 12.84
CA VAL A 61 3.41 -8.92 13.96
C VAL A 61 2.46 -7.85 13.43
N ALA A 62 1.24 -7.79 13.98
CA ALA A 62 0.20 -6.89 13.49
C ALA A 62 0.43 -5.46 13.97
N MET A 63 1.48 -4.81 13.44
CA MET A 63 1.84 -3.43 13.79
C MET A 63 2.32 -2.70 12.55
N GLU A 64 2.29 -1.37 12.62
CA GLU A 64 2.78 -0.53 11.52
C GLU A 64 4.28 -0.72 11.33
N MET A 65 4.72 -0.61 10.07
CA MET A 65 6.09 -0.94 9.68
C MET A 65 7.06 0.23 9.89
N ASP A 66 6.56 1.46 9.78
CA ASP A 66 7.42 2.63 9.75
C ASP A 66 7.69 3.19 11.14
N TYR A 67 8.93 3.06 11.59
CA TYR A 67 9.37 3.73 12.82
C TYR A 67 9.48 5.24 12.58
N GLN A 68 10.11 5.63 11.46
CA GLN A 68 10.08 7.02 11.01
C GLN A 68 8.90 7.18 10.07
N PRO A 69 7.97 8.10 10.35
CA PRO A 69 6.75 8.23 9.57
C PRO A 69 7.02 8.27 8.07
N ASP A 70 6.29 7.41 7.33
CA ASP A 70 6.29 7.33 5.87
C ASP A 70 7.60 6.86 5.25
N ARG A 71 8.56 6.41 6.04
CA ARG A 71 9.82 5.91 5.55
C ARG A 71 9.82 4.38 5.56
N PHE A 72 9.64 3.79 4.39
CA PHE A 72 9.53 2.34 4.23
C PHE A 72 10.71 1.73 3.49
N PHE A 73 11.31 2.45 2.54
CA PHE A 73 12.41 1.91 1.77
C PHE A 73 13.67 1.74 2.61
N ASP A 74 14.41 0.66 2.36
CA ASP A 74 15.72 0.50 2.92
C ASP A 74 16.73 1.45 2.23
N ASP A 75 17.97 1.43 2.68
CA ASP A 75 19.00 2.34 2.15
C ASP A 75 19.29 2.11 0.67
N THR A 76 19.03 0.91 0.15
CA THR A 76 19.24 0.62 -1.26
C THR A 76 18.08 1.09 -2.13
N GLY A 77 16.91 1.35 -1.53
CA GLY A 77 15.70 1.68 -2.27
C GLY A 77 15.09 0.50 -2.99
N GLN A 78 15.50 -0.72 -2.70
CA GLN A 78 15.01 -1.92 -3.38
C GLN A 78 13.98 -2.70 -2.58
N TRP A 79 13.90 -2.47 -1.28
CA TRP A 79 13.03 -3.24 -0.39
C TRP A 79 12.24 -2.32 0.52
N LEU A 80 11.03 -2.76 0.89
CA LEU A 80 10.26 -2.14 1.96
C LEU A 80 10.58 -2.89 3.25
N LEU A 81 10.93 -2.16 4.30
CA LEU A 81 11.33 -2.77 5.58
C LEU A 81 10.30 -2.52 6.67
N CYS A 82 10.04 -3.55 7.47
CA CYS A 82 9.44 -3.36 8.78
C CYS A 82 10.55 -2.96 9.75
N ALA A 83 10.45 -1.78 10.32
CA ALA A 83 11.53 -1.21 11.14
C ALA A 83 11.77 -1.98 12.45
N THR A 84 10.79 -2.77 12.90
CA THR A 84 10.88 -3.44 14.20
C THR A 84 11.81 -4.65 14.17
N HIS A 85 11.66 -5.54 13.16
CA HIS A 85 12.40 -6.79 13.11
C HIS A 85 13.07 -7.06 11.75
N GLY A 86 13.05 -6.09 10.84
CA GLY A 86 13.75 -6.21 9.58
C GLY A 86 13.07 -7.10 8.54
N ALA A 87 11.77 -7.39 8.68
CA ALA A 87 11.04 -8.07 7.61
C ALA A 87 11.10 -7.21 6.34
N ALA A 88 11.44 -7.83 5.20
CA ALA A 88 11.62 -7.14 3.94
C ALA A 88 10.58 -7.61 2.94
N TYR A 89 10.05 -6.66 2.16
CA TYR A 89 9.00 -6.93 1.17
C TYR A 89 9.37 -6.29 -0.16
N ARG A 90 8.89 -6.90 -1.24
CA ARG A 90 9.06 -6.33 -2.58
C ARG A 90 8.18 -5.10 -2.73
N PRO A 91 8.74 -3.97 -3.23
CA PRO A 91 7.93 -2.75 -3.36
C PRO A 91 6.84 -2.83 -4.43
N ASP A 92 6.98 -3.71 -5.42
CA ASP A 92 6.02 -3.84 -6.51
C ASP A 92 4.86 -4.78 -6.18
N THR A 93 5.13 -5.88 -5.47
CA THR A 93 4.12 -6.90 -5.19
C THR A 93 3.72 -6.99 -3.74
N GLY A 94 4.58 -6.51 -2.82
CA GLY A 94 4.40 -6.70 -1.39
C GLY A 94 4.80 -8.08 -0.90
N ALA A 95 5.32 -8.94 -1.78
CA ALA A 95 5.71 -10.29 -1.39
C ALA A 95 6.83 -10.28 -0.36
N CYS A 96 6.80 -11.21 0.59
CA CYS A 96 7.87 -11.38 1.56
C CYS A 96 9.16 -11.73 0.83
N ALA A 97 10.23 -10.95 1.08
CA ALA A 97 11.52 -11.13 0.43
C ALA A 97 12.62 -11.54 1.40
N GLY A 98 12.40 -11.44 2.70
CA GLY A 98 13.37 -11.82 3.68
C GLY A 98 12.99 -11.43 5.09
N GLY A 99 13.73 -11.93 6.07
CA GLY A 99 13.43 -11.69 7.47
C GLY A 99 12.23 -12.50 7.97
N PRO A 100 11.62 -12.11 9.08
CA PRO A 100 10.60 -12.94 9.75
C PRO A 100 9.19 -12.82 9.19
N CYS A 101 8.98 -12.25 8.00
CA CYS A 101 7.64 -12.08 7.44
C CYS A 101 6.97 -13.42 7.13
N ARG A 102 5.63 -13.43 7.26
CA ARG A 102 4.80 -14.63 7.04
C ARG A 102 3.79 -14.36 5.93
N GLY A 103 4.27 -14.19 4.69
CA GLY A 103 3.43 -13.85 3.57
C GLY A 103 3.56 -12.39 3.20
N GLY A 104 2.84 -11.98 2.16
CA GLY A 104 2.97 -10.64 1.60
C GLY A 104 2.12 -9.60 2.30
N LEU A 105 2.44 -8.34 2.04
CA LEU A 105 1.61 -7.21 2.42
C LEU A 105 0.31 -7.23 1.62
N VAL A 106 -0.75 -6.68 2.20
CA VAL A 106 -2.03 -6.54 1.49
C VAL A 106 -1.90 -5.40 0.49
N LYS A 107 -2.02 -5.72 -0.80
CA LYS A 107 -1.87 -4.75 -1.87
C LYS A 107 -3.18 -4.02 -2.12
N ILE A 108 -3.07 -2.70 -2.35
CA ILE A 108 -4.19 -1.85 -2.72
C ILE A 108 -3.98 -1.40 -4.15
N ALA A 109 -4.98 -1.62 -5.01
CA ALA A 109 -4.87 -1.25 -6.42
C ALA A 109 -4.85 0.27 -6.57
N LEU A 110 -3.94 0.75 -7.42
CA LEU A 110 -3.83 2.17 -7.75
C LEU A 110 -4.01 2.37 -9.25
N SER A 111 -4.44 3.56 -9.63
CA SER A 111 -4.37 4.05 -11.00
C SER A 111 -3.79 5.45 -10.99
N GLU A 112 -3.16 5.82 -12.11
CA GLU A 112 -2.56 7.14 -12.26
C GLU A 112 -3.02 7.70 -13.58
N VAL A 113 -3.83 8.76 -13.53
CA VAL A 113 -4.45 9.36 -14.71
C VAL A 113 -4.38 10.88 -14.58
N ASP A 114 -3.88 11.54 -15.63
CA ASP A 114 -3.84 13.00 -15.72
C ASP A 114 -3.17 13.66 -14.51
N GLY A 115 -2.09 13.06 -14.03
CA GLY A 115 -1.31 13.63 -12.94
C GLY A 115 -1.90 13.39 -11.55
N VAL A 116 -2.91 12.51 -11.42
CA VAL A 116 -3.55 12.19 -10.15
C VAL A 116 -3.50 10.69 -9.90
N VAL A 117 -3.10 10.31 -8.68
CA VAL A 117 -3.10 8.93 -8.23
C VAL A 117 -4.39 8.67 -7.48
N HIS A 118 -5.08 7.58 -7.84
CA HIS A 118 -6.29 7.12 -7.18
C HIS A 118 -6.06 5.74 -6.60
N TRP A 119 -6.66 5.45 -5.45
CA TRP A 119 -6.73 4.08 -4.97
C TRP A 119 -8.15 3.53 -5.17
N HIS A 120 -8.25 2.22 -5.27
CA HIS A 120 -9.51 1.56 -5.61
C HIS A 120 -10.02 0.74 -4.45
N THR A 121 -11.29 0.89 -4.13
CA THR A 121 -11.95 0.07 -3.11
C THR A 121 -12.09 -1.37 -3.58
N ALA A 122 -12.33 -2.26 -2.64
CA ALA A 122 -12.61 -3.67 -2.88
C ALA A 122 -13.59 -4.16 -1.81
N ASN A 123 -14.03 -5.41 -1.90
CA ASN A 123 -15.02 -5.94 -0.96
C ASN A 123 -14.60 -5.79 0.50
N ASN A 124 -13.29 -5.96 0.77
CA ASN A 124 -12.75 -5.90 2.13
C ASN A 124 -11.92 -4.64 2.36
N LEU A 125 -12.01 -3.65 1.46
CA LEU A 125 -11.19 -2.46 1.51
C LEU A 125 -12.04 -1.24 1.17
N GLN A 126 -12.37 -0.46 2.18
CA GLN A 126 -13.28 0.68 2.07
C GLN A 126 -12.61 1.95 2.55
N PRO A 127 -13.09 3.14 2.12
CA PRO A 127 -12.59 4.38 2.68
C PRO A 127 -12.96 4.51 4.15
N ALA A 128 -12.04 5.10 4.92
CA ALA A 128 -12.32 5.39 6.32
C ALA A 128 -13.27 6.58 6.39
N GLU A 129 -14.25 6.48 7.27
CA GLU A 129 -15.21 7.57 7.51
C GLU A 129 -14.87 8.23 8.85
N PHE A 130 -14.93 9.52 8.83
CA PHE A 130 -14.66 10.32 10.02
C PHE A 130 -15.84 11.21 10.34
#